data_a1e839343c930b17d49bc85ba36718ab
#
_entry.id   a1e839343c930b17d49bc85ba36718ab
#
_cell.length_a   1.000
_cell.length_b   1.000
_cell.length_c   1.000
_cell.angle_alpha   90.00
_cell.angle_beta   90.00
_cell.angle_gamma   90.00
#
_symmetry.space_group_name_H-M   'P 1'
#
loop_
_entity.id
_entity.type
_entity.pdbx_description
1 polymer ?
#
loop_
_entity_poly.entity_id
_entity_poly.type
_entity_poly.pdbx_seq_one_letter_code
_entity_poly.pdbx_strand_id
1 'polypeptide(L)'
;MVSTLKVVLPLVALGLLVAMFMISKKVPELTEIPFSQTELIERSKGQQMSTPYYLGVTKTGEKISISANALKPDANNSANAVIDQISSKIETEDGTAIHMFSDIGFLYNDTEMVVMEGSVSVITTDGYQFRASKIDARLDRTWIFAEGPIHGSIPSGRLDAGSLEVLRSAETGLLKFHFKGGVKVIYLPKD
;
A
#
# COMPACT_ATOMS: atom_id res chain seq x y z
N MET A 1 71.44 27.58 -4.49
CA MET A 1 70.74 26.28 -4.60
C MET A 1 69.39 26.19 -3.87
N VAL A 2 69.21 26.80 -2.68
CA VAL A 2 67.94 26.72 -1.91
C VAL A 2 66.83 27.58 -2.53
N SER A 3 67.15 28.67 -3.24
CA SER A 3 66.15 29.57 -3.83
C SER A 3 65.42 28.97 -5.04
N THR A 4 66.08 28.19 -5.88
CA THR A 4 65.47 27.50 -7.03
C THR A 4 64.57 26.37 -6.60
N LEU A 5 64.90 25.66 -5.50
CA LEU A 5 64.05 24.59 -4.95
C LEU A 5 62.69 25.09 -4.42
N LYS A 6 62.68 26.33 -3.87
CA LYS A 6 61.44 26.95 -3.39
C LYS A 6 60.42 27.32 -4.47
N VAL A 7 60.89 27.47 -5.69
CA VAL A 7 60.03 27.74 -6.86
C VAL A 7 59.65 26.48 -7.61
N VAL A 8 60.59 25.54 -7.74
CA VAL A 8 60.38 24.27 -8.48
C VAL A 8 59.39 23.38 -7.76
N LEU A 9 59.43 23.29 -6.42
CA LEU A 9 58.57 22.41 -5.64
C LEU A 9 57.07 22.71 -5.77
N PRO A 10 56.60 23.96 -5.67
CA PRO A 10 55.19 24.27 -5.89
C PRO A 10 54.78 24.11 -7.37
N LEU A 11 55.68 24.33 -8.31
CA LEU A 11 55.39 24.09 -9.74
C LEU A 11 55.20 22.60 -10.06
N VAL A 12 56.03 21.74 -9.48
CA VAL A 12 55.87 20.28 -9.60
C VAL A 12 54.57 19.82 -8.94
N ALA A 13 54.24 20.34 -7.74
CA ALA A 13 52.97 20.04 -7.06
C ALA A 13 51.75 20.46 -7.89
N LEU A 14 51.82 21.65 -8.50
CA LEU A 14 50.74 22.11 -9.42
C LEU A 14 50.63 21.24 -10.65
N GLY A 15 51.73 20.81 -11.25
CA GLY A 15 51.77 19.90 -12.40
C GLY A 15 51.17 18.52 -12.08
N LEU A 16 51.47 17.98 -10.89
CA LEU A 16 50.87 16.73 -10.41
C LEU A 16 49.35 16.86 -10.15
N LEU A 17 48.94 18.00 -9.64
CA LEU A 17 47.52 18.26 -9.41
C LEU A 17 46.75 18.35 -10.73
N VAL A 18 47.28 19.04 -11.74
CA VAL A 18 46.68 19.09 -13.07
C VAL A 18 46.68 17.71 -13.75
N ALA A 19 47.73 16.93 -13.60
CA ALA A 19 47.80 15.56 -14.14
C ALA A 19 46.74 14.66 -13.46
N MET A 20 46.56 14.77 -12.15
CA MET A 20 45.52 14.03 -11.40
C MET A 20 44.11 14.41 -11.87
N PHE A 21 43.86 15.71 -12.15
CA PHE A 21 42.59 16.16 -12.70
C PHE A 21 42.34 15.69 -14.13
N MET A 22 43.36 15.59 -14.94
CA MET A 22 43.23 15.05 -16.31
C MET A 22 42.96 13.54 -16.33
N ILE A 23 43.54 12.79 -15.41
CA ILE A 23 43.28 11.36 -15.25
C ILE A 23 41.93 11.12 -14.64
N SER A 24 41.50 11.98 -13.68
CA SER A 24 40.18 11.89 -13.01
C SER A 24 38.99 12.15 -13.93
N LYS A 25 39.19 12.81 -15.08
CA LYS A 25 38.11 13.03 -16.07
C LYS A 25 37.77 11.80 -16.92
N LYS A 26 38.51 10.74 -16.78
CA LYS A 26 38.09 9.42 -17.28
C LYS A 26 37.27 8.73 -16.17
N VAL A 27 36.12 9.28 -15.85
CA VAL A 27 35.04 8.45 -15.34
C VAL A 27 34.77 7.44 -16.45
N PRO A 28 35.00 6.14 -16.26
CA PRO A 28 34.49 5.18 -17.23
C PRO A 28 32.98 5.51 -17.28
N GLU A 29 32.49 5.79 -18.50
CA GLU A 29 31.06 5.67 -18.75
C GLU A 29 30.67 4.42 -17.98
N LEU A 30 29.76 4.59 -17.03
CA LEU A 30 29.14 3.44 -16.34
C LEU A 30 28.81 2.52 -17.49
N THR A 31 29.62 1.49 -17.67
CA THR A 31 29.30 0.39 -18.56
C THR A 31 27.91 0.06 -18.12
N GLU A 32 26.91 0.40 -18.92
CA GLU A 32 25.55 -0.10 -18.74
C GLU A 32 25.78 -1.58 -18.57
N ILE A 33 25.69 -2.03 -17.32
CA ILE A 33 25.69 -3.45 -17.04
C ILE A 33 24.49 -3.90 -17.86
N PRO A 34 24.65 -4.67 -18.93
CA PRO A 34 23.55 -5.09 -19.75
C PRO A 34 22.77 -6.13 -18.94
N PHE A 35 22.09 -5.66 -17.91
CA PHE A 35 21.00 -6.44 -17.35
C PHE A 35 19.94 -6.43 -18.45
N SER A 36 19.80 -7.54 -19.13
CA SER A 36 18.69 -7.70 -20.05
C SER A 36 17.43 -7.38 -19.24
N GLN A 37 16.50 -6.63 -19.82
CA GLN A 37 15.22 -6.33 -19.15
C GLN A 37 14.57 -7.60 -18.62
N THR A 38 14.83 -8.73 -19.25
CA THR A 38 14.45 -10.08 -18.84
C THR A 38 15.06 -10.49 -17.49
N GLU A 39 16.36 -10.20 -17.24
CA GLU A 39 16.99 -10.53 -15.95
C GLU A 39 16.49 -9.64 -14.80
N LEU A 40 16.17 -8.37 -15.09
CA LEU A 40 15.54 -7.48 -14.10
C LEU A 40 14.15 -7.96 -13.77
N ILE A 41 13.37 -8.39 -14.75
CA ILE A 41 12.04 -8.97 -14.56
C ILE A 41 12.12 -10.31 -13.81
N GLU A 42 13.09 -11.17 -14.12
CA GLU A 42 13.27 -12.45 -13.42
C GLU A 42 13.72 -12.24 -11.96
N ARG A 43 14.59 -11.28 -11.69
CA ARG A 43 14.99 -10.92 -10.32
C ARG A 43 13.87 -10.28 -9.53
N SER A 44 13.01 -9.48 -10.16
CA SER A 44 11.83 -8.91 -9.49
C SER A 44 10.76 -9.96 -9.19
N LYS A 45 10.61 -10.98 -10.01
CA LYS A 45 9.70 -12.12 -9.77
C LYS A 45 10.08 -12.94 -8.54
N GLY A 46 11.35 -12.93 -8.14
CA GLY A 46 11.84 -13.59 -6.93
C GLY A 46 11.77 -12.75 -5.66
N GLN A 47 11.49 -11.44 -5.77
CA GLN A 47 11.39 -10.56 -4.60
C GLN A 47 10.04 -10.76 -3.92
N GLN A 48 10.07 -11.42 -2.78
CA GLN A 48 8.91 -11.60 -1.93
C GLN A 48 9.26 -11.05 -0.55
N MET A 49 8.38 -10.23 0.00
CA MET A 49 8.43 -9.82 1.39
C MET A 49 7.56 -10.76 2.20
N SER A 50 8.15 -11.46 3.17
CA SER A 50 7.43 -12.36 4.08
C SER A 50 7.00 -11.57 5.31
N THR A 51 5.77 -11.80 5.76
CA THR A 51 5.17 -11.15 6.94
C THR A 51 5.34 -9.62 6.97
N PRO A 52 4.96 -8.91 5.89
CA PRO A 52 5.03 -7.46 5.90
C PRO A 52 4.09 -6.87 6.96
N TYR A 53 4.55 -5.81 7.60
CA TYR A 53 3.79 -5.10 8.61
C TYR A 53 3.91 -3.59 8.41
N TYR A 54 2.79 -2.90 8.39
CA TYR A 54 2.70 -1.45 8.23
C TYR A 54 1.94 -0.84 9.41
N LEU A 55 2.47 0.25 9.94
CA LEU A 55 1.81 1.10 10.92
C LEU A 55 1.76 2.53 10.40
N GLY A 56 0.62 3.17 10.55
CA GLY A 56 0.42 4.56 10.14
C GLY A 56 -0.60 5.26 11.02
N VAL A 57 -0.53 6.59 11.01
CA VAL A 57 -1.54 7.46 11.59
C VAL A 57 -2.02 8.39 10.50
N THR A 58 -3.33 8.52 10.37
CA THR A 58 -3.93 9.40 9.36
C THR A 58 -3.87 10.85 9.80
N LYS A 59 -4.16 11.77 8.87
CA LYS A 59 -4.27 13.20 9.21
C LYS A 59 -5.40 13.49 10.20
N THR A 60 -6.36 12.58 10.30
CA THR A 60 -7.52 12.62 11.21
C THR A 60 -7.30 11.82 12.49
N GLY A 61 -6.05 11.45 12.84
CA GLY A 61 -5.72 10.78 14.11
C GLY A 61 -5.98 9.27 14.16
N GLU A 62 -6.62 8.68 13.16
CA GLU A 62 -6.92 7.25 13.12
C GLU A 62 -5.63 6.43 12.99
N LYS A 63 -5.46 5.37 13.76
CA LYS A 63 -4.32 4.46 13.69
C LYS A 63 -4.64 3.31 12.76
N ILE A 64 -3.74 3.06 11.81
CA ILE A 64 -3.87 1.97 10.85
C ILE A 64 -2.73 0.99 11.07
N SER A 65 -3.05 -0.28 11.19
CA SER A 65 -2.10 -1.38 11.11
C SER A 65 -2.53 -2.35 10.03
N ILE A 66 -1.59 -2.75 9.19
CA ILE A 66 -1.80 -3.72 8.12
C ILE A 66 -0.72 -4.77 8.23
N SER A 67 -1.10 -6.03 8.16
CA SER A 67 -0.20 -7.17 8.09
C SER A 67 -0.65 -8.12 7.01
N ALA A 68 0.30 -8.88 6.46
CA ALA A 68 0.01 -9.92 5.50
C ALA A 68 0.97 -11.10 5.68
N ASN A 69 0.64 -12.23 5.08
CA ASN A 69 1.52 -13.40 5.09
C ASN A 69 2.68 -13.20 4.10
N ALA A 70 2.38 -12.67 2.92
CA ALA A 70 3.39 -12.33 1.91
C ALA A 70 2.94 -11.16 1.04
N LEU A 71 3.91 -10.44 0.48
CA LEU A 71 3.72 -9.41 -0.54
C LEU A 71 4.68 -9.68 -1.68
N LYS A 72 4.17 -9.70 -2.91
CA LYS A 72 4.93 -9.93 -4.13
C LYS A 72 4.61 -8.83 -5.14
N PRO A 73 5.58 -8.34 -5.91
CA PRO A 73 5.28 -7.53 -7.08
C PRO A 73 4.37 -8.28 -8.05
N ASP A 74 3.46 -7.60 -8.72
CA ASP A 74 2.67 -8.19 -9.79
C ASP A 74 3.58 -8.57 -10.96
N ALA A 75 3.35 -9.75 -11.54
CA ALA A 75 4.18 -10.28 -12.62
C ALA A 75 4.13 -9.43 -13.90
N ASN A 76 3.02 -8.71 -14.12
CA ASN A 76 2.79 -7.91 -15.32
C ASN A 76 3.15 -6.43 -15.12
N ASN A 77 3.06 -5.94 -13.88
CA ASN A 77 3.36 -4.55 -13.53
C ASN A 77 3.99 -4.50 -12.13
N SER A 78 5.31 -4.37 -12.06
CA SER A 78 6.06 -4.34 -10.79
C SER A 78 5.76 -3.12 -9.90
N ALA A 79 5.04 -2.12 -10.41
CA ALA A 79 4.51 -1.02 -9.60
C ALA A 79 3.32 -1.46 -8.74
N ASN A 80 2.66 -2.54 -9.11
CA ASN A 80 1.53 -3.14 -8.40
C ASN A 80 2.01 -4.30 -7.53
N ALA A 81 1.22 -4.69 -6.55
CA ALA A 81 1.57 -5.80 -5.66
C ALA A 81 0.38 -6.74 -5.42
N VAL A 82 0.71 -8.01 -5.28
CA VAL A 82 -0.19 -9.06 -4.83
C VAL A 82 0.14 -9.38 -3.37
N ILE A 83 -0.88 -9.41 -2.53
CA ILE A 83 -0.79 -9.56 -1.08
C ILE A 83 -1.52 -10.85 -0.70
N ASP A 84 -0.85 -11.71 0.00
CA ASP A 84 -1.41 -12.97 0.50
C ASP A 84 -1.86 -12.80 1.95
N GLN A 85 -3.10 -13.18 2.25
CA GLN A 85 -3.73 -13.11 3.57
C GLN A 85 -3.56 -11.73 4.25
N ILE A 86 -4.33 -10.77 3.77
CA ILE A 86 -4.30 -9.42 4.33
C ILE A 86 -5.13 -9.35 5.62
N SER A 87 -4.58 -8.73 6.64
CA SER A 87 -5.27 -8.38 7.88
C SER A 87 -5.00 -6.91 8.18
N SER A 88 -6.05 -6.14 8.35
CA SER A 88 -5.92 -4.72 8.71
C SER A 88 -6.79 -4.37 9.92
N LYS A 89 -6.29 -3.43 10.72
CA LYS A 89 -7.00 -2.84 11.85
C LYS A 89 -6.92 -1.33 11.73
N ILE A 90 -8.06 -0.68 11.83
CA ILE A 90 -8.19 0.78 11.90
C ILE A 90 -8.80 1.12 13.26
N GLU A 91 -8.10 1.91 14.06
CA GLU A 91 -8.64 2.47 15.31
C GLU A 91 -9.00 3.93 15.06
N THR A 92 -10.29 4.24 15.23
CA THR A 92 -10.83 5.58 15.11
C THR A 92 -10.60 6.38 16.40
N GLU A 93 -10.76 7.71 16.36
CA GLU A 93 -10.54 8.58 17.53
C GLU A 93 -11.51 8.30 18.68
N ASP A 94 -12.73 7.83 18.39
CA ASP A 94 -13.73 7.45 19.37
C ASP A 94 -13.48 6.09 20.02
N GLY A 95 -12.39 5.39 19.62
CA GLY A 95 -11.99 4.09 20.15
C GLY A 95 -12.63 2.89 19.47
N THR A 96 -13.43 3.09 18.43
CA THR A 96 -13.94 1.99 17.61
C THR A 96 -12.80 1.38 16.82
N ALA A 97 -12.67 0.05 16.85
CA ALA A 97 -11.72 -0.65 16.01
C ALA A 97 -12.46 -1.40 14.88
N ILE A 98 -11.96 -1.24 13.65
CA ILE A 98 -12.45 -1.91 12.45
C ILE A 98 -11.37 -2.90 12.02
N HIS A 99 -11.71 -4.19 12.01
CA HIS A 99 -10.85 -5.27 11.53
C HIS A 99 -11.33 -5.74 10.17
N MET A 100 -10.42 -5.83 9.21
CA MET A 100 -10.70 -6.36 7.87
C MET A 100 -9.74 -7.51 7.56
N PHE A 101 -10.27 -8.55 6.91
CA PHE A 101 -9.52 -9.73 6.51
C PHE A 101 -9.90 -10.10 5.08
N SER A 102 -8.94 -10.61 4.31
CA SER A 102 -9.19 -11.27 3.04
C SER A 102 -8.11 -12.29 2.73
N ASP A 103 -8.43 -13.25 1.87
CA ASP A 103 -7.48 -14.27 1.45
C ASP A 103 -6.41 -13.69 0.53
N ILE A 104 -6.79 -12.76 -0.36
CA ILE A 104 -5.90 -12.11 -1.33
C ILE A 104 -6.20 -10.61 -1.38
N GLY A 105 -5.15 -9.81 -1.54
CA GLY A 105 -5.22 -8.39 -1.82
C GLY A 105 -4.40 -8.02 -3.05
N PHE A 106 -4.86 -7.01 -3.78
CA PHE A 106 -4.14 -6.40 -4.90
C PHE A 106 -3.98 -4.91 -4.64
N LEU A 107 -2.76 -4.42 -4.73
CA LEU A 107 -2.46 -2.99 -4.63
C LEU A 107 -2.10 -2.46 -6.02
N TYR A 108 -2.89 -1.51 -6.49
CA TYR A 108 -2.70 -0.81 -7.76
C TYR A 108 -2.23 0.61 -7.48
N ASN A 109 -0.91 0.86 -7.59
CA ASN A 109 -0.33 2.17 -7.29
C ASN A 109 -0.66 3.22 -8.34
N ASP A 110 -0.84 2.83 -9.60
CA ASP A 110 -1.17 3.69 -10.72
C ASP A 110 -2.59 4.30 -10.59
N THR A 111 -3.53 3.54 -10.04
CA THR A 111 -4.92 3.97 -9.83
C THR A 111 -5.24 4.32 -8.38
N GLU A 112 -4.26 4.19 -7.48
CA GLU A 112 -4.43 4.38 -6.03
C GLU A 112 -5.58 3.53 -5.45
N MET A 113 -5.68 2.28 -5.90
CA MET A 113 -6.72 1.34 -5.52
C MET A 113 -6.16 0.15 -4.76
N VAL A 114 -6.92 -0.34 -3.80
CA VAL A 114 -6.74 -1.65 -3.20
C VAL A 114 -7.98 -2.50 -3.44
N VAL A 115 -7.75 -3.75 -3.84
CA VAL A 115 -8.79 -4.75 -4.05
C VAL A 115 -8.55 -5.89 -3.07
N MET A 116 -9.57 -6.29 -2.36
CA MET A 116 -9.57 -7.43 -1.43
C MET A 116 -10.52 -8.49 -1.95
N GLU A 117 -10.06 -9.72 -2.11
CA GLU A 117 -10.84 -10.83 -2.66
C GLU A 117 -10.70 -12.09 -1.78
N GLY A 118 -11.70 -12.96 -1.87
CA GLY A 118 -11.75 -14.22 -1.12
C GLY A 118 -12.04 -14.01 0.35
N SER A 119 -13.17 -14.51 0.81
CA SER A 119 -13.58 -14.51 2.23
C SER A 119 -13.45 -13.15 2.93
N VAL A 120 -13.78 -12.05 2.22
CA VAL A 120 -13.61 -10.72 2.78
C VAL A 120 -14.56 -10.55 3.96
N SER A 121 -14.01 -10.21 5.13
CA SER A 121 -14.77 -9.94 6.35
C SER A 121 -14.37 -8.63 6.98
N VAL A 122 -15.37 -7.89 7.46
CA VAL A 122 -15.20 -6.64 8.21
C VAL A 122 -15.90 -6.81 9.54
N ILE A 123 -15.19 -6.57 10.63
CA ILE A 123 -15.70 -6.71 12.00
C ILE A 123 -15.36 -5.45 12.77
N THR A 124 -16.34 -4.87 13.44
CA THR A 124 -16.13 -3.68 14.27
C THR A 124 -16.37 -3.99 15.76
N THR A 125 -15.71 -3.26 16.63
CA THR A 125 -15.85 -3.46 18.09
C THR A 125 -17.22 -3.03 18.64
N ASP A 126 -17.96 -2.21 17.90
CA ASP A 126 -19.34 -1.81 18.21
C ASP A 126 -20.40 -2.81 17.70
N GLY A 127 -19.95 -3.99 17.20
CA GLY A 127 -20.82 -5.15 16.95
C GLY A 127 -21.32 -5.29 15.51
N TYR A 128 -20.75 -4.56 14.56
CA TYR A 128 -21.04 -4.79 13.14
C TYR A 128 -20.10 -5.87 12.59
N GLN A 129 -20.67 -6.78 11.81
CA GLN A 129 -19.91 -7.79 11.08
C GLN A 129 -20.48 -7.90 9.67
N PHE A 130 -19.62 -7.80 8.65
CA PHE A 130 -20.02 -7.92 7.25
C PHE A 130 -19.11 -8.90 6.54
N ARG A 131 -19.68 -9.65 5.60
CA ARG A 131 -18.96 -10.50 4.67
C ARG A 131 -19.33 -10.10 3.26
N ALA A 132 -18.34 -10.09 2.38
CA ALA A 132 -18.47 -9.81 0.96
C ALA A 132 -17.59 -10.75 0.15
N SER A 133 -17.85 -10.89 -1.15
CA SER A 133 -16.98 -11.66 -2.05
C SER A 133 -15.73 -10.86 -2.43
N LYS A 134 -15.88 -9.53 -2.56
CA LYS A 134 -14.84 -8.63 -2.96
C LYS A 134 -15.08 -7.22 -2.38
N ILE A 135 -13.99 -6.51 -2.08
CA ILE A 135 -14.03 -5.07 -1.73
C ILE A 135 -13.00 -4.36 -2.58
N ASP A 136 -13.44 -3.36 -3.31
CA ASP A 136 -12.61 -2.37 -4.00
C ASP A 136 -12.61 -1.08 -3.18
N ALA A 137 -11.46 -0.50 -2.93
CA ALA A 137 -11.33 0.73 -2.16
C ALA A 137 -10.25 1.65 -2.73
N ARG A 138 -10.49 2.95 -2.69
CA ARG A 138 -9.46 3.96 -2.97
C ARG A 138 -8.58 4.15 -1.75
N LEU A 139 -7.27 4.30 -1.97
CA LEU A 139 -6.30 4.52 -0.89
C LEU A 139 -6.54 5.85 -0.14
N ASP A 140 -7.15 6.84 -0.81
CA ASP A 140 -7.57 8.10 -0.19
C ASP A 140 -8.84 7.97 0.68
N ARG A 141 -9.44 6.76 0.71
CA ARG A 141 -10.64 6.42 1.49
C ARG A 141 -11.88 7.25 1.16
N THR A 142 -11.93 7.82 -0.03
CA THR A 142 -13.11 8.58 -0.50
C THR A 142 -14.21 7.68 -1.02
N TRP A 143 -13.86 6.45 -1.44
CA TRP A 143 -14.78 5.50 -2.05
C TRP A 143 -14.41 4.05 -1.70
N ILE A 144 -15.44 3.26 -1.34
CA ILE A 144 -15.35 1.82 -1.12
C ILE A 144 -16.56 1.17 -1.80
N PHE A 145 -16.33 0.08 -2.50
CA PHE A 145 -17.38 -0.74 -3.09
C PHE A 145 -17.21 -2.20 -2.64
N ALA A 146 -18.23 -2.75 -2.00
CA ALA A 146 -18.29 -4.16 -1.65
C ALA A 146 -19.25 -4.89 -2.59
N GLU A 147 -18.72 -5.89 -3.29
CA GLU A 147 -19.47 -6.77 -4.17
C GLU A 147 -20.07 -7.92 -3.36
N GLY A 148 -21.35 -8.16 -3.58
CA GLY A 148 -22.11 -9.17 -2.87
C GLY A 148 -22.05 -10.58 -3.40
N PRO A 149 -22.77 -11.49 -2.77
CA PRO A 149 -23.77 -11.20 -1.72
C PRO A 149 -23.14 -10.72 -0.43
N ILE A 150 -23.73 -9.66 0.14
CA ILE A 150 -23.31 -9.11 1.42
C ILE A 150 -24.20 -9.68 2.51
N HIS A 151 -23.57 -10.27 3.52
CA HIS A 151 -24.25 -10.76 4.72
C HIS A 151 -23.72 -10.00 5.92
N GLY A 152 -24.60 -9.26 6.60
CA GLY A 152 -24.26 -8.43 7.73
C GLY A 152 -24.99 -8.84 9.01
N SER A 153 -24.25 -8.87 10.13
CA SER A 153 -24.81 -8.83 11.48
C SER A 153 -24.61 -7.41 12.01
N ILE A 154 -25.67 -6.84 12.53
CA ILE A 154 -25.68 -5.51 13.15
C ILE A 154 -26.17 -5.64 14.61
N PRO A 155 -25.88 -4.71 15.51
CA PRO A 155 -26.26 -4.82 16.92
C PRO A 155 -27.75 -5.07 17.18
N SER A 156 -28.61 -4.64 16.23
CA SER A 156 -30.08 -4.77 16.32
C SER A 156 -30.66 -5.77 15.31
N GLY A 157 -29.85 -6.64 14.67
CA GLY A 157 -30.38 -7.61 13.72
C GLY A 157 -29.43 -8.10 12.64
N ARG A 158 -29.99 -8.32 11.47
CA ARG A 158 -29.24 -8.80 10.28
C ARG A 158 -29.57 -7.96 9.05
N LEU A 159 -28.61 -7.83 8.16
CA LEU A 159 -28.73 -7.13 6.90
C LEU A 159 -28.15 -8.01 5.79
N ASP A 160 -28.93 -8.20 4.73
CA ASP A 160 -28.48 -8.82 3.47
C ASP A 160 -28.63 -7.81 2.33
N ALA A 161 -27.67 -7.75 1.42
CA ALA A 161 -27.71 -6.87 0.26
C ALA A 161 -26.92 -7.47 -0.91
N GLY A 162 -27.21 -7.04 -2.14
CA GLY A 162 -26.45 -7.43 -3.32
C GLY A 162 -25.12 -6.68 -3.44
N SER A 163 -25.04 -5.45 -2.98
CA SER A 163 -23.80 -4.66 -2.94
C SER A 163 -23.91 -3.52 -1.94
N LEU A 164 -22.73 -3.00 -1.54
CA LEU A 164 -22.62 -1.80 -0.68
C LEU A 164 -21.63 -0.84 -1.33
N GLU A 165 -22.03 0.40 -1.49
CA GLU A 165 -21.14 1.50 -1.87
C GLU A 165 -21.04 2.49 -0.70
N VAL A 166 -19.82 2.84 -0.32
CA VAL A 166 -19.55 3.84 0.72
C VAL A 166 -18.81 5.01 0.09
N LEU A 167 -19.37 6.19 0.24
CA LEU A 167 -18.82 7.45 -0.26
C LEU A 167 -18.53 8.40 0.90
N ARG A 168 -17.36 8.98 0.92
CA ARG A 168 -17.03 10.08 1.83
C ARG A 168 -17.38 11.41 1.17
N SER A 169 -18.24 12.20 1.80
CA SER A 169 -18.55 13.55 1.31
C SER A 169 -17.30 14.45 1.44
N ALA A 170 -16.92 15.08 0.34
CA ALA A 170 -15.80 16.02 0.32
C ALA A 170 -16.05 17.27 1.18
N GLU A 171 -17.32 17.70 1.30
CA GLU A 171 -17.71 18.91 2.03
C GLU A 171 -17.80 18.67 3.55
N THR A 172 -18.40 17.56 3.96
CA THR A 172 -18.72 17.30 5.38
C THR A 172 -17.84 16.24 6.02
N GLY A 173 -17.07 15.47 5.23
CA GLY A 173 -16.31 14.31 5.70
C GLY A 173 -17.16 13.11 6.10
N LEU A 174 -18.50 13.23 6.06
CA LEU A 174 -19.42 12.18 6.48
C LEU A 174 -19.45 11.03 5.46
N LEU A 175 -19.60 9.81 5.98
CA LEU A 175 -19.76 8.60 5.16
C LEU A 175 -21.25 8.41 4.80
N LYS A 176 -21.49 8.13 3.52
CA LYS A 176 -22.81 7.75 2.99
C LYS A 176 -22.72 6.29 2.56
N PHE A 177 -23.67 5.48 3.06
CA PHE A 177 -23.79 4.06 2.77
C PHE A 177 -24.96 3.83 1.83
N HIS A 178 -24.69 3.22 0.69
CA HIS A 178 -25.69 2.89 -0.34
C HIS A 178 -25.74 1.37 -0.51
N PHE A 179 -26.73 0.73 0.12
CA PHE A 179 -27.01 -0.68 -0.11
C PHE A 179 -27.90 -0.85 -1.33
N LYS A 180 -27.56 -1.78 -2.21
CA LYS A 180 -28.27 -2.06 -3.47
C LYS A 180 -28.47 -3.56 -3.68
N GLY A 181 -29.37 -3.93 -4.62
CA GLY A 181 -29.51 -5.31 -5.07
C GLY A 181 -30.28 -6.23 -4.11
N GLY A 182 -31.51 -5.85 -3.74
CA GLY A 182 -32.36 -6.70 -2.90
C GLY A 182 -32.03 -6.60 -1.40
N VAL A 183 -32.08 -5.38 -0.87
CA VAL A 183 -31.77 -5.12 0.54
C VAL A 183 -32.85 -5.70 1.45
N LYS A 184 -32.42 -6.55 2.41
CA LYS A 184 -33.29 -7.15 3.43
C LYS A 184 -32.70 -6.87 4.82
N VAL A 185 -33.48 -6.25 5.67
CA VAL A 185 -33.13 -6.00 7.08
C VAL A 185 -34.09 -6.76 7.98
N ILE A 186 -33.56 -7.54 8.91
CA ILE A 186 -34.31 -8.25 9.94
C ILE A 186 -33.93 -7.61 11.27
N TYR A 187 -34.89 -6.94 11.89
CA TYR A 187 -34.73 -6.35 13.20
C TYR A 187 -34.98 -7.40 14.30
N LEU A 188 -34.03 -7.51 15.21
CA LEU A 188 -34.14 -8.36 16.42
C LEU A 188 -34.07 -7.44 17.65
N PRO A 189 -35.20 -7.11 18.27
CA PRO A 189 -35.17 -6.29 19.45
C PRO A 189 -34.38 -6.98 20.57
N LYS A 190 -33.56 -6.21 21.29
CA LYS A 190 -32.96 -6.68 22.55
C LYS A 190 -34.01 -6.50 23.63
N ASP A 191 -34.32 -7.58 24.35
CA ASP A 191 -35.10 -7.55 25.61
C ASP A 191 -34.34 -6.80 26.72
#